data_e0b26f4c2385838bdce8ad4eff61e274
#
_entry.id   e0b26f4c2385838bdce8ad4eff61e274
#
_cell.length_a   1.000
_cell.length_b   1.000
_cell.length_c   1.000
_cell.angle_alpha   90.00
_cell.angle_beta   90.00
_cell.angle_gamma   90.00
#
_symmetry.space_group_name_H-M   'P 1'
#
loop_
_entity.id
_entity.type
_entity.pdbx_description
1 polymer ?
#
loop_
_entity_poly.entity_id
_entity_poly.type
_entity_poly.pdbx_seq_one_letter_code
_entity_poly.pdbx_strand_id
1 'polypeptide(L)'
;MVKVIRKFFAFCGEENRKKFQTSVLLGILQAVFEALKIPAIAVMVRALLSGTVTTKDILLSLSIMLLSIIGAGLVKAKATMLQTEGGYDTCAKKRVEIAEHMRYLPMGYFNENSLGQITSVTTNVMENLENVATRVVMLVCEGMLTTSLIIVMLLFFDWRIALVLLLGFALFLYANTWLQKAAGKLAGKKIDADERLVEKVLEYLQGMAEVKAYHLTGKKSRELNDAITANSKINTDMEFALIPCMSVQNLISKLTGVVMVLFTCLFYCNGSMDALTSVVMVISAFIVNASLETAGNYSALLRVVDVSVDRAQDILDTPQMDISGEQISPKTTDIDASDIEFSYDKRKIIDGVTLRIPEKTTTAIVGPSGGGKTTLVNLLARFWDVDAGTVTLDGRDVKEYDMDSLMENFSFVFQSVYLFHDTIANNIRFGRPEAPMEEVISAAKKACCHDFIMALPEGYETVIGEGGASLSGGEKQRISIARAIMKDAPVIFLDEATANVDPENENELMQAIQALTAEKTVIMIAHRLKTVEHANQILVVDHGKIVQQGTHAQLMAQDGIYKDFIGERREAASWKVK
;
A
#
# COMPACT_ATOMS: atom_id res chain seq x y z
N MET A 1 -18.60 13.99 10.04
CA MET A 1 -18.90 12.65 10.56
C MET A 1 -19.63 11.77 9.54
N VAL A 2 -20.89 12.02 9.18
CA VAL A 2 -21.66 11.20 8.20
C VAL A 2 -20.90 11.05 6.85
N LYS A 3 -20.25 12.12 6.37
CA LYS A 3 -19.45 12.08 5.13
C LYS A 3 -18.29 11.07 5.24
N VAL A 4 -17.57 11.02 6.36
CA VAL A 4 -16.47 10.08 6.60
C VAL A 4 -16.96 8.65 6.65
N ILE A 5 -18.06 8.39 7.37
CA ILE A 5 -18.68 7.06 7.46
C ILE A 5 -19.12 6.58 6.06
N ARG A 6 -19.76 7.46 5.28
CA ARG A 6 -20.18 7.13 3.91
C ARG A 6 -18.99 6.83 2.99
N LYS A 7 -17.89 7.60 3.13
CA LYS A 7 -16.65 7.39 2.38
C LYS A 7 -16.02 6.05 2.73
N PHE A 8 -15.88 5.74 4.02
CA PHE A 8 -15.37 4.45 4.47
C PHE A 8 -16.24 3.29 3.96
N PHE A 9 -17.56 3.39 4.00
CA PHE A 9 -18.45 2.36 3.47
C PHE A 9 -18.36 2.21 1.94
N ALA A 10 -18.08 3.29 1.22
CA ALA A 10 -17.81 3.23 -0.22
C ALA A 10 -16.48 2.51 -0.51
N PHE A 11 -15.46 2.78 0.30
CA PHE A 11 -14.15 2.13 0.20
C PHE A 11 -14.22 0.61 0.44
N CYS A 12 -15.15 0.14 1.29
CA CYS A 12 -15.28 -1.29 1.64
C CYS A 12 -15.78 -2.20 0.50
N GLY A 13 -16.23 -1.65 -0.63
CA GLY A 13 -16.85 -2.43 -1.69
C GLY A 13 -18.28 -2.91 -1.35
N GLU A 14 -18.99 -3.49 -2.32
CA GLU A 14 -20.43 -3.78 -2.15
C GLU A 14 -20.74 -4.87 -1.11
N GLU A 15 -19.97 -5.94 -1.08
CA GLU A 15 -20.20 -7.07 -0.18
C GLU A 15 -20.02 -6.65 1.28
N ASN A 16 -18.87 -6.04 1.61
CA ASN A 16 -18.56 -5.63 2.97
C ASN A 16 -19.38 -4.43 3.41
N ARG A 17 -19.74 -3.54 2.48
CA ARG A 17 -20.70 -2.45 2.73
C ARG A 17 -22.04 -2.99 3.23
N LYS A 18 -22.55 -4.10 2.68
CA LYS A 18 -23.79 -4.76 3.17
C LYS A 18 -23.61 -5.29 4.59
N LYS A 19 -22.44 -5.88 4.93
CA LYS A 19 -22.13 -6.33 6.30
C LYS A 19 -22.16 -5.16 7.29
N PHE A 20 -21.51 -4.04 6.95
CA PHE A 20 -21.54 -2.82 7.77
C PHE A 20 -22.94 -2.21 7.89
N GLN A 21 -23.72 -2.14 6.82
CA GLN A 21 -25.09 -1.65 6.86
C GLN A 21 -25.97 -2.53 7.75
N THR A 22 -25.84 -3.85 7.64
CA THR A 22 -26.55 -4.81 8.52
C THR A 22 -26.12 -4.61 9.97
N SER A 23 -24.83 -4.37 10.23
CA SER A 23 -24.34 -4.09 11.58
C SER A 23 -24.92 -2.79 12.16
N VAL A 24 -25.07 -1.73 11.34
CA VAL A 24 -25.76 -0.48 11.77
C VAL A 24 -27.23 -0.75 12.11
N LEU A 25 -27.93 -1.55 11.30
CA LEU A 25 -29.32 -1.96 11.60
C LEU A 25 -29.41 -2.76 12.89
N LEU A 26 -28.48 -3.69 13.11
CA LEU A 26 -28.36 -4.41 14.38
C LEU A 26 -28.05 -3.44 15.55
N GLY A 27 -27.27 -2.39 15.31
CA GLY A 27 -27.01 -1.33 16.28
C GLY A 27 -28.29 -0.59 16.71
N ILE A 28 -29.24 -0.36 15.80
CA ILE A 28 -30.56 0.19 16.13
C ILE A 28 -31.33 -0.79 17.02
N LEU A 29 -31.34 -2.07 16.66
CA LEU A 29 -31.99 -3.10 17.46
C LEU A 29 -31.36 -3.25 18.85
N GLN A 30 -30.01 -3.18 18.94
CA GLN A 30 -29.29 -3.15 20.21
C GLN A 30 -29.71 -1.95 21.06
N ALA A 31 -29.82 -0.75 20.47
CA ALA A 31 -30.27 0.45 21.17
C ALA A 31 -31.70 0.31 21.73
N VAL A 32 -32.60 -0.40 21.02
CA VAL A 32 -33.93 -0.74 21.53
C VAL A 32 -33.85 -1.62 22.78
N PHE A 33 -33.04 -2.68 22.75
CA PHE A 33 -32.83 -3.52 23.92
C PHE A 33 -32.22 -2.76 25.08
N GLU A 34 -31.23 -1.90 24.83
CA GLU A 34 -30.62 -1.05 25.87
C GLU A 34 -31.65 -0.08 26.49
N ALA A 35 -32.57 0.45 25.70
CA ALA A 35 -33.62 1.34 26.15
C ALA A 35 -34.65 0.62 27.07
N LEU A 36 -34.83 -0.71 26.94
CA LEU A 36 -35.74 -1.49 27.79
C LEU A 36 -35.35 -1.48 29.29
N LYS A 37 -34.13 -1.10 29.64
CA LYS A 37 -33.70 -0.88 31.01
C LYS A 37 -34.56 0.16 31.71
N ILE A 38 -35.01 1.21 31.00
CA ILE A 38 -35.78 2.29 31.54
C ILE A 38 -37.19 1.82 31.97
N PRO A 39 -38.03 1.16 31.14
CA PRO A 39 -39.31 0.61 31.56
C PRO A 39 -39.17 -0.49 32.63
N ALA A 40 -38.08 -1.31 32.61
CA ALA A 40 -37.85 -2.28 33.68
C ALA A 40 -37.69 -1.63 35.05
N ILE A 41 -36.93 -0.52 35.10
CA ILE A 41 -36.75 0.28 36.32
C ILE A 41 -38.06 0.98 36.69
N ALA A 42 -38.79 1.50 35.72
CA ALA A 42 -40.08 2.19 35.96
C ALA A 42 -41.11 1.27 36.62
N VAL A 43 -41.20 0.00 36.23
CA VAL A 43 -42.07 -1.00 36.87
C VAL A 43 -41.73 -1.15 38.35
N MET A 44 -40.45 -1.28 38.68
CA MET A 44 -40.02 -1.46 40.06
C MET A 44 -40.19 -0.20 40.91
N VAL A 45 -39.86 0.96 40.36
CA VAL A 45 -40.06 2.25 41.03
C VAL A 45 -41.56 2.50 41.32
N ARG A 46 -42.43 2.18 40.36
CA ARG A 46 -43.88 2.28 40.53
C ARG A 46 -44.37 1.40 41.68
N ALA A 47 -43.94 0.15 41.76
CA ALA A 47 -44.30 -0.77 42.81
C ALA A 47 -43.81 -0.30 44.21
N LEU A 48 -42.60 0.27 44.28
CA LEU A 48 -42.03 0.83 45.52
C LEU A 48 -42.82 2.08 45.98
N LEU A 49 -43.18 2.97 45.07
CA LEU A 49 -43.94 4.19 45.41
C LEU A 49 -45.39 3.90 45.80
N SER A 50 -45.99 2.82 45.28
CA SER A 50 -47.34 2.40 45.66
C SER A 50 -47.38 1.71 47.04
N GLY A 51 -46.25 1.41 47.65
CA GLY A 51 -46.15 0.70 48.93
C GLY A 51 -46.56 -0.80 48.89
N THR A 52 -46.91 -1.31 47.69
CA THR A 52 -47.37 -2.70 47.50
C THR A 52 -46.52 -3.39 46.43
N VAL A 53 -45.33 -3.82 46.85
CA VAL A 53 -44.45 -4.61 45.93
C VAL A 53 -44.99 -6.04 45.86
N THR A 54 -45.43 -6.47 44.69
CA THR A 54 -45.88 -7.83 44.47
C THR A 54 -44.80 -8.68 43.79
N THR A 55 -44.83 -10.01 44.01
CA THR A 55 -43.93 -10.93 43.30
C THR A 55 -44.06 -10.77 41.78
N LYS A 56 -45.24 -10.41 41.26
CA LYS A 56 -45.46 -10.17 39.83
C LYS A 56 -44.64 -8.97 39.31
N ASP A 57 -44.59 -7.86 40.07
CA ASP A 57 -43.83 -6.66 39.68
C ASP A 57 -42.31 -6.96 39.64
N ILE A 58 -41.83 -7.73 40.63
CA ILE A 58 -40.44 -8.17 40.66
C ILE A 58 -40.12 -9.04 39.44
N LEU A 59 -40.95 -10.07 39.16
CA LEU A 59 -40.74 -10.97 38.04
C LEU A 59 -40.82 -10.25 36.69
N LEU A 60 -41.77 -9.32 36.54
CA LEU A 60 -41.92 -8.51 35.33
C LEU A 60 -40.68 -7.64 35.11
N SER A 61 -40.27 -6.87 36.11
CA SER A 61 -39.06 -6.02 36.01
C SER A 61 -37.81 -6.85 35.70
N LEU A 62 -37.64 -7.99 36.40
CA LEU A 62 -36.52 -8.92 36.16
C LEU A 62 -36.56 -9.49 34.73
N SER A 63 -37.72 -9.91 34.25
CA SER A 63 -37.88 -10.47 32.90
C SER A 63 -37.53 -9.42 31.81
N ILE A 64 -38.00 -8.16 31.97
CA ILE A 64 -37.67 -7.07 31.03
C ILE A 64 -36.16 -6.79 31.09
N MET A 65 -35.57 -6.75 32.29
CA MET A 65 -34.13 -6.51 32.46
C MET A 65 -33.27 -7.62 31.84
N LEU A 66 -33.65 -8.89 32.06
CA LEU A 66 -32.98 -10.04 31.45
C LEU A 66 -33.11 -10.02 29.93
N LEU A 67 -34.29 -9.72 29.40
CA LEU A 67 -34.50 -9.55 27.97
C LEU A 67 -33.63 -8.44 27.40
N SER A 68 -33.52 -7.31 28.09
CA SER A 68 -32.66 -6.19 27.71
C SER A 68 -31.20 -6.63 27.64
N ILE A 69 -30.67 -7.22 28.68
CA ILE A 69 -29.25 -7.59 28.78
C ILE A 69 -28.91 -8.69 27.78
N ILE A 70 -29.68 -9.78 27.75
CA ILE A 70 -29.44 -10.92 26.86
C ILE A 70 -29.64 -10.48 25.39
N GLY A 71 -30.73 -9.77 25.10
CA GLY A 71 -31.03 -9.30 23.75
C GLY A 71 -29.95 -8.34 23.23
N ALA A 72 -29.58 -7.34 24.03
CA ALA A 72 -28.49 -6.42 23.67
C ALA A 72 -27.15 -7.16 23.45
N GLY A 73 -26.82 -8.11 24.34
CA GLY A 73 -25.58 -8.88 24.24
C GLY A 73 -25.50 -9.74 22.97
N LEU A 74 -26.57 -10.47 22.65
CA LEU A 74 -26.62 -11.31 21.45
C LEU A 74 -26.55 -10.47 20.17
N VAL A 75 -27.30 -9.37 20.10
CA VAL A 75 -27.31 -8.47 18.94
C VAL A 75 -25.94 -7.80 18.78
N LYS A 76 -25.34 -7.33 19.89
CA LYS A 76 -24.01 -6.74 19.89
C LYS A 76 -22.94 -7.74 19.41
N ALA A 77 -22.97 -8.97 19.89
CA ALA A 77 -22.05 -10.02 19.46
C ALA A 77 -22.14 -10.25 17.93
N LYS A 78 -23.37 -10.37 17.39
CA LYS A 78 -23.57 -10.53 15.95
C LYS A 78 -23.15 -9.31 15.16
N ALA A 79 -23.45 -8.11 15.62
CA ALA A 79 -23.03 -6.86 14.99
C ALA A 79 -21.50 -6.76 14.95
N THR A 80 -20.82 -7.05 16.07
CA THR A 80 -19.36 -7.03 16.16
C THR A 80 -18.71 -8.07 15.24
N MET A 81 -19.28 -9.29 15.14
CA MET A 81 -18.77 -10.31 14.20
C MET A 81 -18.81 -9.80 12.76
N LEU A 82 -19.95 -9.23 12.31
CA LEU A 82 -20.09 -8.69 10.96
C LEU A 82 -19.13 -7.53 10.69
N GLN A 83 -18.89 -6.67 11.68
CA GLN A 83 -17.93 -5.56 11.58
C GLN A 83 -16.50 -6.08 11.42
N THR A 84 -16.12 -7.01 12.30
CA THR A 84 -14.78 -7.59 12.29
C THR A 84 -14.52 -8.30 10.97
N GLU A 85 -15.42 -9.18 10.55
CA GLU A 85 -15.32 -9.88 9.27
C GLU A 85 -15.25 -8.89 8.09
N GLY A 86 -16.17 -7.91 8.04
CA GLY A 86 -16.19 -6.91 6.97
C GLY A 86 -14.96 -6.02 6.94
N GLY A 87 -14.39 -5.66 8.11
CA GLY A 87 -13.20 -4.83 8.22
C GLY A 87 -11.93 -5.54 7.75
N TYR A 88 -11.68 -6.73 8.28
CA TYR A 88 -10.49 -7.53 7.92
C TYR A 88 -10.54 -7.95 6.44
N ASP A 89 -11.69 -8.43 5.95
CA ASP A 89 -11.85 -8.81 4.55
C ASP A 89 -11.67 -7.60 3.60
N THR A 90 -12.19 -6.42 3.98
CA THR A 90 -11.96 -5.19 3.21
C THR A 90 -10.48 -4.88 3.07
N CYS A 91 -9.74 -4.87 4.19
CA CYS A 91 -8.33 -4.52 4.17
C CYS A 91 -7.50 -5.57 3.44
N ALA A 92 -7.82 -6.86 3.57
CA ALA A 92 -7.17 -7.92 2.82
C ALA A 92 -7.38 -7.74 1.30
N LYS A 93 -8.63 -7.55 0.85
CA LYS A 93 -8.97 -7.32 -0.56
C LYS A 93 -8.29 -6.05 -1.10
N LYS A 94 -8.27 -4.97 -0.31
CA LYS A 94 -7.63 -3.71 -0.71
C LYS A 94 -6.11 -3.80 -0.78
N ARG A 95 -5.45 -4.57 0.10
CA ARG A 95 -4.01 -4.85 -0.03
C ARG A 95 -3.69 -5.59 -1.34
N VAL A 96 -4.50 -6.58 -1.70
CA VAL A 96 -4.35 -7.30 -2.98
C VAL A 96 -4.60 -6.35 -4.15
N GLU A 97 -5.69 -5.56 -4.11
CA GLU A 97 -6.04 -4.58 -5.15
C GLU A 97 -4.92 -3.54 -5.35
N ILE A 98 -4.33 -3.03 -4.25
CA ILE A 98 -3.18 -2.11 -4.32
C ILE A 98 -1.96 -2.82 -4.93
N ALA A 99 -1.66 -4.06 -4.54
CA ALA A 99 -0.53 -4.81 -5.08
C ALA A 99 -0.69 -5.07 -6.58
N GLU A 100 -1.89 -5.46 -7.02
CA GLU A 100 -2.26 -5.65 -8.42
C GLU A 100 -2.17 -4.32 -9.20
N HIS A 101 -2.70 -3.24 -8.62
CA HIS A 101 -2.64 -1.91 -9.23
C HIS A 101 -1.20 -1.44 -9.44
N MET A 102 -0.34 -1.64 -8.42
CA MET A 102 1.08 -1.27 -8.52
C MET A 102 1.82 -2.02 -9.63
N ARG A 103 1.40 -3.23 -10.00
CA ARG A 103 2.01 -4.01 -11.08
C ARG A 103 1.99 -3.28 -12.43
N TYR A 104 0.97 -2.47 -12.65
CA TYR A 104 0.76 -1.75 -13.91
C TYR A 104 1.08 -0.26 -13.84
N LEU A 105 1.63 0.23 -12.72
CA LEU A 105 2.13 1.59 -12.63
C LEU A 105 3.44 1.74 -13.42
N PRO A 106 3.68 2.89 -14.06
CA PRO A 106 4.96 3.15 -14.71
C PRO A 106 6.09 3.10 -13.68
N MET A 107 7.25 2.60 -14.07
CA MET A 107 8.41 2.46 -13.16
C MET A 107 8.84 3.80 -12.54
N GLY A 108 8.52 4.94 -13.17
CA GLY A 108 8.73 6.28 -12.63
C GLY A 108 8.08 6.49 -11.26
N TYR A 109 6.89 5.93 -11.06
CA TYR A 109 6.20 6.00 -9.77
C TYR A 109 7.06 5.48 -8.61
N PHE A 110 7.82 4.40 -8.83
CA PHE A 110 8.67 3.79 -7.81
C PHE A 110 9.98 4.57 -7.60
N ASN A 111 10.39 5.40 -8.56
CA ASN A 111 11.54 6.29 -8.43
C ASN A 111 11.19 7.57 -7.67
N GLU A 112 9.98 8.10 -7.87
CA GLU A 112 9.48 9.32 -7.25
C GLU A 112 8.97 9.09 -5.82
N ASN A 113 8.32 7.95 -5.60
CA ASN A 113 7.79 7.58 -4.30
C ASN A 113 8.77 6.69 -3.55
N SER A 114 9.08 7.10 -2.33
CA SER A 114 9.99 6.33 -1.50
C SER A 114 9.40 4.96 -1.16
N LEU A 115 10.23 3.94 -1.09
CA LEU A 115 9.85 2.61 -0.60
C LEU A 115 9.16 2.69 0.77
N GLY A 116 9.61 3.64 1.62
CA GLY A 116 9.03 3.89 2.92
C GLY A 116 7.58 4.37 2.86
N GLN A 117 7.25 5.24 1.90
CA GLN A 117 5.88 5.73 1.72
C GLN A 117 4.94 4.59 1.27
N ILE A 118 5.34 3.83 0.26
CA ILE A 118 4.55 2.69 -0.25
C ILE A 118 4.35 1.64 0.86
N THR A 119 5.43 1.32 1.59
CA THR A 119 5.38 0.39 2.72
C THR A 119 4.44 0.90 3.82
N SER A 120 4.53 2.19 4.16
CA SER A 120 3.66 2.78 5.19
C SER A 120 2.18 2.69 4.82
N VAL A 121 1.82 2.91 3.54
CA VAL A 121 0.43 2.81 3.09
C VAL A 121 -0.07 1.36 3.16
N THR A 122 0.71 0.42 2.66
CA THR A 122 0.31 -1.01 2.62
C THR A 122 0.29 -1.68 4.00
N THR A 123 1.04 -1.13 4.99
CA THR A 123 1.09 -1.63 6.38
C THR A 123 0.31 -0.73 7.32
N ASN A 124 0.88 0.39 7.76
CA ASN A 124 0.35 1.23 8.84
C ASN A 124 -1.03 1.85 8.50
N VAL A 125 -1.20 2.37 7.28
CA VAL A 125 -2.47 2.98 6.88
C VAL A 125 -3.56 1.91 6.79
N MET A 126 -3.25 0.75 6.21
CA MET A 126 -4.17 -0.38 6.17
C MET A 126 -4.48 -0.96 7.55
N GLU A 127 -3.49 -1.03 8.46
CA GLU A 127 -3.70 -1.44 9.86
C GLU A 127 -4.63 -0.47 10.60
N ASN A 128 -4.46 0.84 10.38
CA ASN A 128 -5.38 1.84 10.93
C ASN A 128 -6.82 1.65 10.42
N LEU A 129 -7.01 1.31 9.14
CA LEU A 129 -8.34 1.01 8.60
C LEU A 129 -8.91 -0.28 9.18
N GLU A 130 -8.09 -1.30 9.34
CA GLU A 130 -8.45 -2.61 9.87
C GLU A 130 -8.88 -2.55 11.34
N ASN A 131 -8.03 -1.96 12.19
CA ASN A 131 -8.21 -1.98 13.64
C ASN A 131 -8.98 -0.77 14.17
N VAL A 132 -8.74 0.43 13.60
CA VAL A 132 -9.33 1.67 14.10
C VAL A 132 -10.66 1.97 13.41
N ALA A 133 -10.70 1.97 12.07
CA ALA A 133 -11.91 2.37 11.34
C ALA A 133 -13.10 1.48 11.68
N THR A 134 -12.89 0.17 11.68
CA THR A 134 -13.92 -0.83 11.93
C THR A 134 -14.61 -0.63 13.27
N ARG A 135 -13.83 -0.36 14.33
CA ARG A 135 -14.36 -0.18 15.69
C ARG A 135 -14.90 1.22 15.93
N VAL A 136 -14.15 2.25 15.53
CA VAL A 136 -14.46 3.65 15.81
C VAL A 136 -15.74 4.10 15.11
N VAL A 137 -15.90 3.74 13.83
CA VAL A 137 -17.11 4.08 13.06
C VAL A 137 -18.34 3.54 13.77
N MET A 138 -18.27 2.31 14.27
CA MET A 138 -19.43 1.67 14.90
C MET A 138 -19.69 2.16 16.32
N LEU A 139 -18.65 2.41 17.13
CA LEU A 139 -18.83 2.98 18.48
C LEU A 139 -19.47 4.37 18.43
N VAL A 140 -19.08 5.19 17.45
CA VAL A 140 -19.68 6.51 17.25
C VAL A 140 -21.13 6.36 16.78
N CYS A 141 -21.43 5.46 15.84
CA CYS A 141 -22.79 5.19 15.40
C CYS A 141 -23.67 4.68 16.54
N GLU A 142 -23.20 3.70 17.33
CA GLU A 142 -23.91 3.13 18.48
C GLU A 142 -24.30 4.20 19.48
N GLY A 143 -23.34 5.05 19.92
CA GLY A 143 -23.62 6.11 20.87
C GLY A 143 -24.64 7.15 20.37
N MET A 144 -24.56 7.53 19.08
CA MET A 144 -25.50 8.45 18.46
C MET A 144 -26.91 7.84 18.33
N LEU A 145 -27.00 6.58 17.88
CA LEU A 145 -28.28 5.87 17.73
C LEU A 145 -28.98 5.66 19.07
N THR A 146 -28.23 5.20 20.09
CA THR A 146 -28.76 4.98 21.44
C THR A 146 -29.28 6.28 22.03
N THR A 147 -28.52 7.38 21.92
CA THR A 147 -28.97 8.69 22.41
C THR A 147 -30.23 9.18 21.68
N SER A 148 -30.28 9.05 20.36
CA SER A 148 -31.44 9.45 19.56
C SER A 148 -32.68 8.64 19.94
N LEU A 149 -32.57 7.35 20.16
CA LEU A 149 -33.67 6.49 20.56
C LEU A 149 -34.16 6.84 21.97
N ILE A 150 -33.25 7.11 22.91
CA ILE A 150 -33.64 7.54 24.27
C ILE A 150 -34.37 8.89 24.22
N ILE A 151 -33.95 9.84 23.39
CA ILE A 151 -34.70 11.12 23.21
C ILE A 151 -36.15 10.83 22.79
N VAL A 152 -36.32 9.98 21.75
CA VAL A 152 -37.68 9.61 21.29
C VAL A 152 -38.50 8.95 22.39
N MET A 153 -37.88 8.05 23.16
CA MET A 153 -38.57 7.38 24.26
C MET A 153 -38.96 8.34 25.38
N LEU A 154 -38.09 9.29 25.76
CA LEU A 154 -38.38 10.27 26.81
C LEU A 154 -39.49 11.25 26.42
N LEU A 155 -39.76 11.48 25.13
CA LEU A 155 -40.92 12.26 24.68
C LEU A 155 -42.27 11.67 25.15
N PHE A 156 -42.33 10.33 25.31
CA PHE A 156 -43.55 9.66 25.82
C PHE A 156 -43.73 9.79 27.34
N PHE A 157 -42.65 10.08 28.09
CA PHE A 157 -42.72 10.29 29.56
C PHE A 157 -42.91 11.76 29.90
N ASP A 158 -41.99 12.64 29.45
CA ASP A 158 -42.11 14.10 29.62
C ASP A 158 -41.37 14.84 28.51
N TRP A 159 -42.10 15.52 27.65
CA TRP A 159 -41.55 16.24 26.50
C TRP A 159 -40.62 17.40 26.90
N ARG A 160 -40.79 18.01 28.10
CA ARG A 160 -39.98 19.15 28.60
C ARG A 160 -38.54 18.72 28.87
N ILE A 161 -38.37 17.56 29.53
CA ILE A 161 -37.03 16.98 29.78
C ILE A 161 -36.41 16.43 28.49
N ALA A 162 -37.23 15.82 27.63
CA ALA A 162 -36.76 15.39 26.30
C ALA A 162 -36.26 16.58 25.47
N LEU A 163 -36.85 17.77 25.58
CA LEU A 163 -36.39 19.00 24.93
C LEU A 163 -35.03 19.44 25.48
N VAL A 164 -34.82 19.38 26.81
CA VAL A 164 -33.52 19.68 27.43
C VAL A 164 -32.44 18.74 26.86
N LEU A 165 -32.74 17.44 26.77
CA LEU A 165 -31.81 16.47 26.19
C LEU A 165 -31.54 16.73 24.70
N LEU A 166 -32.56 17.07 23.91
CA LEU A 166 -32.41 17.41 22.49
C LEU A 166 -31.50 18.63 22.30
N LEU A 167 -31.67 19.68 23.12
CA LEU A 167 -30.81 20.86 23.10
C LEU A 167 -29.35 20.49 23.47
N GLY A 168 -29.17 19.69 24.54
CA GLY A 168 -27.87 19.20 24.95
C GLY A 168 -27.20 18.36 23.86
N PHE A 169 -27.96 17.51 23.19
CA PHE A 169 -27.48 16.70 22.06
C PHE A 169 -27.09 17.58 20.86
N ALA A 170 -27.85 18.61 20.54
CA ALA A 170 -27.49 19.57 19.48
C ALA A 170 -26.22 20.34 19.81
N LEU A 171 -26.02 20.77 21.07
CA LEU A 171 -24.80 21.41 21.54
C LEU A 171 -23.61 20.45 21.48
N PHE A 172 -23.81 19.19 21.85
CA PHE A 172 -22.80 18.14 21.73
C PHE A 172 -22.38 17.95 20.28
N LEU A 173 -23.32 17.87 19.33
CA LEU A 173 -23.04 17.78 17.90
C LEU A 173 -22.27 19.00 17.36
N TYR A 174 -22.62 20.19 17.86
CA TYR A 174 -21.90 21.41 17.51
C TYR A 174 -20.45 21.37 18.01
N ALA A 175 -20.23 21.01 19.29
CA ALA A 175 -18.88 20.84 19.83
C ALA A 175 -18.09 19.75 19.08
N ASN A 176 -18.76 18.68 18.66
CA ASN A 176 -18.14 17.65 17.83
C ASN A 176 -17.65 18.19 16.48
N THR A 177 -18.32 19.17 15.87
CA THR A 177 -17.80 19.79 14.63
C THR A 177 -16.50 20.55 14.85
N TRP A 178 -16.34 21.18 16.03
CA TRP A 178 -15.08 21.83 16.41
C TRP A 178 -13.97 20.83 16.63
N LEU A 179 -14.24 19.74 17.36
CA LEU A 179 -13.30 18.62 17.56
C LEU A 179 -12.84 18.04 16.21
N GLN A 180 -13.79 17.77 15.28
CA GLN A 180 -13.47 17.26 13.94
C GLN A 180 -12.59 18.21 13.12
N LYS A 181 -12.81 19.52 13.23
CA LYS A 181 -11.97 20.52 12.57
C LYS A 181 -10.54 20.56 13.15
N ALA A 182 -10.41 20.46 14.47
CA ALA A 182 -9.11 20.41 15.14
C ALA A 182 -8.34 19.12 14.76
N ALA A 183 -9.00 17.97 14.85
CA ALA A 183 -8.42 16.68 14.43
C ALA A 183 -8.02 16.68 12.96
N GLY A 184 -8.83 17.24 12.06
CA GLY A 184 -8.54 17.28 10.62
C GLY A 184 -7.30 18.08 10.24
N LYS A 185 -6.89 19.08 11.04
CA LYS A 185 -5.66 19.85 10.82
C LYS A 185 -4.39 19.05 11.15
N LEU A 186 -4.49 18.08 12.02
CA LEU A 186 -3.35 17.34 12.56
C LEU A 186 -3.27 15.91 12.04
N ALA A 187 -4.39 15.31 11.62
CA ALA A 187 -4.43 13.93 11.15
C ALA A 187 -3.52 13.69 9.94
N GLY A 188 -3.50 14.60 8.96
CA GLY A 188 -2.56 14.54 7.83
C GLY A 188 -1.12 14.58 8.29
N LYS A 189 -0.76 15.56 9.15
CA LYS A 189 0.60 15.70 9.68
C LYS A 189 1.05 14.46 10.47
N LYS A 190 0.13 13.80 11.18
CA LYS A 190 0.42 12.54 11.88
C LYS A 190 0.81 11.45 10.89
N ILE A 191 0.03 11.26 9.83
CA ILE A 191 0.31 10.24 8.81
C ILE A 191 1.62 10.55 8.09
N ASP A 192 1.86 11.82 7.70
CA ASP A 192 3.12 12.23 7.08
C ASP A 192 4.35 11.96 7.99
N ALA A 193 4.18 12.12 9.33
CA ALA A 193 5.24 11.82 10.29
C ALA A 193 5.46 10.31 10.45
N ASP A 194 4.39 9.51 10.42
CA ASP A 194 4.47 8.05 10.44
C ASP A 194 5.18 7.53 9.17
N GLU A 195 4.82 8.04 7.98
CA GLU A 195 5.47 7.73 6.70
C GLU A 195 6.96 8.08 6.72
N ARG A 196 7.31 9.28 7.17
CA ARG A 196 8.70 9.73 7.27
C ARG A 196 9.53 8.90 8.26
N LEU A 197 8.90 8.46 9.35
CA LEU A 197 9.58 7.57 10.30
C LEU A 197 9.92 6.24 9.64
N VAL A 198 8.96 5.61 8.94
CA VAL A 198 9.18 4.36 8.21
C VAL A 198 10.28 4.51 7.16
N GLU A 199 10.25 5.61 6.38
CA GLU A 199 11.28 5.92 5.39
C GLU A 199 12.68 5.98 6.03
N LYS A 200 12.83 6.71 7.14
CA LYS A 200 14.14 6.88 7.81
C LYS A 200 14.61 5.60 8.49
N VAL A 201 13.70 4.77 9.00
CA VAL A 201 14.04 3.44 9.52
C VAL A 201 14.56 2.53 8.42
N LEU A 202 13.87 2.47 7.28
CA LEU A 202 14.28 1.65 6.13
C LEU A 202 15.63 2.13 5.57
N GLU A 203 15.82 3.44 5.38
CA GLU A 203 17.10 4.02 4.94
C GLU A 203 18.24 3.62 5.89
N TYR A 204 18.01 3.72 7.20
CA TYR A 204 19.01 3.36 8.20
C TYR A 204 19.35 1.87 8.20
N LEU A 205 18.35 1.00 8.02
CA LEU A 205 18.53 -0.45 7.96
C LEU A 205 19.25 -0.88 6.67
N GLN A 206 18.86 -0.31 5.52
CA GLN A 206 19.52 -0.59 4.24
C GLN A 206 20.98 -0.14 4.23
N GLY A 207 21.27 1.00 4.86
CA GLY A 207 22.64 1.53 5.01
C GLY A 207 23.38 1.02 6.24
N MET A 208 22.96 -0.09 6.88
CA MET A 208 23.55 -0.54 8.16
C MET A 208 25.04 -0.92 8.05
N ALA A 209 25.47 -1.42 6.89
CA ALA A 209 26.88 -1.74 6.65
C ALA A 209 27.75 -0.49 6.72
N GLU A 210 27.32 0.58 6.08
CA GLU A 210 27.97 1.89 6.08
C GLU A 210 27.94 2.53 7.48
N VAL A 211 26.78 2.42 8.15
CA VAL A 211 26.63 2.92 9.54
C VAL A 211 27.66 2.26 10.46
N LYS A 212 27.86 0.93 10.34
CA LYS A 212 28.86 0.19 11.13
C LYS A 212 30.29 0.49 10.70
N ALA A 213 30.56 0.47 9.37
CA ALA A 213 31.91 0.67 8.83
C ALA A 213 32.48 2.05 9.14
N TYR A 214 31.65 3.08 9.07
CA TYR A 214 32.07 4.47 9.28
C TYR A 214 31.73 5.00 10.68
N HIS A 215 31.28 4.16 11.62
CA HIS A 215 30.84 4.58 12.94
C HIS A 215 29.94 5.82 12.89
N LEU A 216 28.92 5.79 11.99
CA LEU A 216 28.03 6.94 11.78
C LEU A 216 27.12 7.20 12.99
N THR A 217 27.72 7.44 14.16
CA THR A 217 27.03 7.90 15.37
C THR A 217 26.55 9.36 15.28
N GLY A 218 26.92 10.05 14.18
CA GLY A 218 26.66 11.48 13.98
C GLY A 218 25.38 11.78 13.20
N LYS A 219 25.51 12.15 11.89
CA LYS A 219 24.44 12.76 11.10
C LYS A 219 23.28 11.80 10.80
N LYS A 220 23.55 10.56 10.35
CA LYS A 220 22.50 9.58 10.00
C LYS A 220 21.73 9.08 11.22
N SER A 221 22.41 8.86 12.37
CA SER A 221 21.73 8.57 13.63
C SER A 221 20.88 9.75 14.11
N ARG A 222 21.30 11.01 13.85
CA ARG A 222 20.51 12.21 14.16
C ARG A 222 19.26 12.28 13.29
N GLU A 223 19.34 12.04 11.99
CA GLU A 223 18.18 12.07 11.10
C GLU A 223 17.09 11.08 11.53
N LEU A 224 17.47 9.86 11.92
CA LEU A 224 16.53 8.87 12.48
C LEU A 224 15.97 9.34 13.82
N ASN A 225 16.82 9.81 14.74
CA ASN A 225 16.38 10.33 16.05
C ASN A 225 15.48 11.56 15.88
N ASP A 226 15.77 12.43 14.93
CA ASP A 226 14.93 13.59 14.61
C ASP A 226 13.56 13.15 14.08
N ALA A 227 13.49 12.12 13.21
CA ALA A 227 12.25 11.56 12.74
C ALA A 227 11.44 10.91 13.87
N ILE A 228 12.08 10.13 14.76
CA ILE A 228 11.44 9.54 15.95
C ILE A 228 10.89 10.65 16.87
N THR A 229 11.71 11.67 17.13
CA THR A 229 11.32 12.78 18.01
C THR A 229 10.20 13.62 17.39
N ALA A 230 10.26 13.88 16.09
CA ALA A 230 9.22 14.61 15.36
C ALA A 230 7.89 13.82 15.36
N ASN A 231 7.94 12.51 15.13
CA ASN A 231 6.74 11.64 15.19
C ASN A 231 6.14 11.64 16.60
N SER A 232 6.95 11.44 17.64
CA SER A 232 6.50 11.52 19.04
C SER A 232 5.90 12.88 19.38
N LYS A 233 6.54 13.96 18.94
CA LYS A 233 6.06 15.32 19.17
C LYS A 233 4.71 15.57 18.48
N ILE A 234 4.56 15.20 17.22
CA ILE A 234 3.29 15.37 16.48
C ILE A 234 2.16 14.58 17.12
N ASN A 235 2.41 13.33 17.57
CA ASN A 235 1.42 12.54 18.29
C ASN A 235 1.02 13.24 19.61
N THR A 236 2.00 13.74 20.37
CA THR A 236 1.75 14.48 21.62
C THR A 236 1.00 15.80 21.37
N ASP A 237 1.41 16.58 20.37
CA ASP A 237 0.75 17.83 19.99
C ASP A 237 -0.70 17.60 19.53
N MET A 238 -0.95 16.49 18.84
CA MET A 238 -2.31 16.08 18.44
C MET A 238 -3.17 15.79 19.66
N GLU A 239 -2.69 14.99 20.60
CA GLU A 239 -3.43 14.69 21.83
C GLU A 239 -3.71 15.98 22.63
N PHE A 240 -2.71 16.83 22.84
CA PHE A 240 -2.89 18.09 23.56
C PHE A 240 -3.84 19.06 22.86
N ALA A 241 -3.87 19.09 21.55
CA ALA A 241 -4.83 19.91 20.80
C ALA A 241 -6.27 19.38 20.86
N LEU A 242 -6.45 18.07 21.03
CA LEU A 242 -7.75 17.41 21.10
C LEU A 242 -8.35 17.44 22.52
N ILE A 243 -7.51 17.35 23.57
CA ILE A 243 -7.95 17.35 24.97
C ILE A 243 -8.92 18.50 25.31
N PRO A 244 -8.66 19.78 24.97
CA PRO A 244 -9.58 20.87 25.26
C PRO A 244 -10.94 20.68 24.57
N CYS A 245 -10.94 20.24 23.30
CA CYS A 245 -12.17 20.02 22.53
C CYS A 245 -12.99 18.87 23.11
N MET A 246 -12.33 17.77 23.47
CA MET A 246 -12.95 16.60 24.11
C MET A 246 -13.48 16.97 25.51
N SER A 247 -12.72 17.77 26.28
CA SER A 247 -13.12 18.22 27.60
C SER A 247 -14.37 19.09 27.53
N VAL A 248 -14.46 20.03 26.58
CA VAL A 248 -15.67 20.82 26.36
C VAL A 248 -16.85 19.96 25.95
N GLN A 249 -16.65 18.99 25.07
CA GLN A 249 -17.68 18.06 24.63
C GLN A 249 -18.21 17.20 25.79
N ASN A 250 -17.30 16.66 26.61
CA ASN A 250 -17.68 15.92 27.82
C ASN A 250 -18.35 16.80 28.86
N LEU A 251 -17.92 18.06 29.03
CA LEU A 251 -18.54 19.01 29.92
C LEU A 251 -19.99 19.31 29.48
N ILE A 252 -20.25 19.52 28.19
CA ILE A 252 -21.58 19.72 27.63
C ILE A 252 -22.46 18.50 27.93
N SER A 253 -21.96 17.28 27.73
CA SER A 253 -22.69 16.04 28.03
C SER A 253 -23.06 15.96 29.53
N LYS A 254 -22.09 16.19 30.41
CA LYS A 254 -22.33 16.16 31.87
C LYS A 254 -23.25 17.27 32.35
N LEU A 255 -23.09 18.51 31.85
CA LEU A 255 -23.97 19.61 32.17
C LEU A 255 -25.39 19.34 31.69
N THR A 256 -25.58 18.73 30.52
CA THR A 256 -26.93 18.32 30.05
C THR A 256 -27.59 17.37 31.05
N GLY A 257 -26.84 16.37 31.56
CA GLY A 257 -27.33 15.46 32.60
C GLY A 257 -27.71 16.22 33.90
N VAL A 258 -26.87 17.14 34.37
CA VAL A 258 -27.14 17.96 35.56
C VAL A 258 -28.38 18.82 35.36
N VAL A 259 -28.53 19.48 34.22
CA VAL A 259 -29.68 20.30 33.88
C VAL A 259 -30.96 19.45 33.82
N MET A 260 -30.91 18.26 33.23
CA MET A 260 -32.02 17.30 33.25
C MET A 260 -32.46 16.97 34.66
N VAL A 261 -31.52 16.62 35.54
CA VAL A 261 -31.82 16.30 36.95
C VAL A 261 -32.39 17.50 37.66
N LEU A 262 -31.81 18.70 37.48
CA LEU A 262 -32.28 19.94 38.10
C LEU A 262 -33.74 20.25 37.71
N PHE A 263 -34.04 20.27 36.41
CA PHE A 263 -35.41 20.52 35.96
C PHE A 263 -36.38 19.43 36.40
N THR A 264 -35.97 18.19 36.42
CA THR A 264 -36.77 17.07 36.96
C THR A 264 -37.15 17.31 38.42
N CYS A 265 -36.18 17.68 39.27
CA CYS A 265 -36.43 18.00 40.68
C CYS A 265 -37.35 19.23 40.84
N LEU A 266 -37.13 20.29 40.04
CA LEU A 266 -37.97 21.48 40.05
C LEU A 266 -39.42 21.16 39.66
N PHE A 267 -39.64 20.37 38.62
CA PHE A 267 -41.00 19.97 38.18
C PHE A 267 -41.68 19.06 39.19
N TYR A 268 -40.92 18.19 39.86
CA TYR A 268 -41.41 17.36 40.94
C TYR A 268 -41.83 18.21 42.13
N CYS A 269 -40.98 19.13 42.62
CA CYS A 269 -41.28 20.03 43.74
C CYS A 269 -42.47 20.94 43.46
N ASN A 270 -42.67 21.38 42.21
CA ASN A 270 -43.80 22.18 41.79
C ASN A 270 -45.08 21.36 41.54
N GLY A 271 -45.08 20.06 41.79
CA GLY A 271 -46.22 19.17 41.59
C GLY A 271 -46.61 18.95 40.12
N SER A 272 -45.78 19.40 39.16
CA SER A 272 -46.04 19.26 37.72
C SER A 272 -45.50 17.98 37.10
N MET A 273 -44.83 17.15 37.90
CA MET A 273 -44.29 15.84 37.52
C MET A 273 -44.48 14.85 38.68
N ASP A 274 -44.91 13.63 38.38
CA ASP A 274 -45.07 12.58 39.38
C ASP A 274 -43.73 11.97 39.76
N ALA A 275 -43.70 11.30 40.93
CA ALA A 275 -42.47 10.71 41.48
C ALA A 275 -41.89 9.63 40.56
N LEU A 276 -42.74 8.82 39.92
CA LEU A 276 -42.29 7.76 38.99
C LEU A 276 -41.51 8.36 37.81
N THR A 277 -42.13 9.32 37.12
CA THR A 277 -41.48 9.98 35.98
C THR A 277 -40.21 10.69 36.40
N SER A 278 -40.17 11.32 37.59
CA SER A 278 -38.97 12.00 38.09
C SER A 278 -37.78 11.05 38.27
N VAL A 279 -37.99 9.89 38.89
CA VAL A 279 -36.92 8.88 39.07
C VAL A 279 -36.45 8.33 37.72
N VAL A 280 -37.37 8.03 36.81
CA VAL A 280 -37.05 7.57 35.46
C VAL A 280 -36.21 8.58 34.71
N MET A 281 -36.54 9.88 34.78
CA MET A 281 -35.76 10.95 34.11
C MET A 281 -34.37 11.11 34.69
N VAL A 282 -34.19 11.03 36.00
CA VAL A 282 -32.88 11.09 36.64
C VAL A 282 -31.99 9.92 36.16
N ILE A 283 -32.53 8.70 36.15
CA ILE A 283 -31.77 7.51 35.70
C ILE A 283 -31.41 7.61 34.22
N SER A 284 -32.36 8.09 33.39
CA SER A 284 -32.11 8.28 31.95
C SER A 284 -30.99 9.27 31.67
N ALA A 285 -30.82 10.31 32.50
CA ALA A 285 -29.72 11.27 32.37
C ALA A 285 -28.35 10.63 32.48
N PHE A 286 -28.18 9.63 33.39
CA PHE A 286 -26.90 8.89 33.51
C PHE A 286 -26.66 7.97 32.33
N ILE A 287 -27.69 7.28 31.83
CA ILE A 287 -27.55 6.35 30.67
C ILE A 287 -27.14 7.13 29.42
N VAL A 288 -27.79 8.27 29.15
CA VAL A 288 -27.45 9.11 27.98
C VAL A 288 -26.06 9.68 28.07
N ASN A 289 -25.65 10.14 29.26
CA ASN A 289 -24.29 10.69 29.45
C ASN A 289 -23.21 9.67 29.07
N ALA A 290 -23.33 8.41 29.52
CA ALA A 290 -22.39 7.36 29.20
C ALA A 290 -22.30 7.08 27.67
N SER A 291 -23.45 7.07 26.98
CA SER A 291 -23.50 6.85 25.52
C SER A 291 -22.86 7.99 24.73
N LEU A 292 -23.10 9.25 25.13
CA LEU A 292 -22.50 10.42 24.49
C LEU A 292 -21.01 10.54 24.77
N GLU A 293 -20.54 10.21 25.97
CA GLU A 293 -19.13 10.22 26.32
C GLU A 293 -18.34 9.21 25.46
N THR A 294 -18.88 8.01 25.26
CA THR A 294 -18.27 7.01 24.37
C THR A 294 -18.18 7.54 22.94
N ALA A 295 -19.29 8.03 22.37
CA ALA A 295 -19.29 8.58 21.02
C ALA A 295 -18.33 9.78 20.87
N GLY A 296 -18.23 10.63 21.88
CA GLY A 296 -17.33 11.78 21.91
C GLY A 296 -15.86 11.40 21.87
N ASN A 297 -15.46 10.49 22.75
CA ASN A 297 -14.06 10.07 22.90
C ASN A 297 -13.50 9.45 21.61
N TYR A 298 -14.31 8.73 20.86
CA TYR A 298 -13.88 8.08 19.61
C TYR A 298 -14.07 8.93 18.35
N SER A 299 -14.85 10.02 18.42
CA SER A 299 -15.19 10.79 17.22
C SER A 299 -14.00 11.49 16.57
N ALA A 300 -12.95 11.87 17.33
CA ALA A 300 -11.74 12.48 16.81
C ALA A 300 -10.99 11.53 15.85
N LEU A 301 -10.99 10.23 16.15
CA LEU A 301 -10.31 9.20 15.35
C LEU A 301 -10.94 9.00 13.96
N LEU A 302 -12.20 9.43 13.76
CA LEU A 302 -12.82 9.43 12.43
C LEU A 302 -12.04 10.24 11.39
N ARG A 303 -11.25 11.23 11.82
CA ARG A 303 -10.39 11.99 10.91
C ARG A 303 -9.15 11.24 10.48
N VAL A 304 -8.59 10.42 11.36
CA VAL A 304 -7.51 9.50 10.99
C VAL A 304 -8.02 8.51 9.95
N VAL A 305 -9.23 7.96 10.16
CA VAL A 305 -9.88 7.07 9.17
C VAL A 305 -10.08 7.77 7.83
N ASP A 306 -10.55 9.02 7.83
CA ASP A 306 -10.79 9.82 6.62
C ASP A 306 -9.51 9.97 5.78
N VAL A 307 -8.40 10.36 6.44
CA VAL A 307 -7.09 10.54 5.78
C VAL A 307 -6.49 9.19 5.35
N SER A 308 -6.65 8.14 6.17
CA SER A 308 -6.18 6.79 5.81
C SER A 308 -6.87 6.25 4.55
N VAL A 309 -8.19 6.49 4.40
CA VAL A 309 -8.92 6.13 3.18
C VAL A 309 -8.39 6.94 1.98
N ASP A 310 -8.13 8.26 2.15
CA ASP A 310 -7.57 9.08 1.07
C ASP A 310 -6.20 8.54 0.64
N ARG A 311 -5.29 8.28 1.56
CA ARG A 311 -3.95 7.76 1.25
C ARG A 311 -3.98 6.41 0.50
N ALA A 312 -4.87 5.51 0.91
CA ALA A 312 -5.03 4.24 0.21
C ALA A 312 -5.65 4.43 -1.19
N GLN A 313 -6.58 5.38 -1.30
CA GLN A 313 -7.24 5.68 -2.57
C GLN A 313 -6.31 6.43 -3.53
N ASP A 314 -5.42 7.30 -3.03
CA ASP A 314 -4.44 8.03 -3.84
C ASP A 314 -3.56 7.07 -4.68
N ILE A 315 -3.17 5.90 -4.10
CA ILE A 315 -2.43 4.89 -4.86
C ILE A 315 -3.32 4.29 -5.96
N LEU A 316 -4.56 3.94 -5.63
CA LEU A 316 -5.50 3.33 -6.57
C LEU A 316 -5.98 4.29 -7.67
N ASP A 317 -5.96 5.59 -7.39
CA ASP A 317 -6.32 6.64 -8.35
C ASP A 317 -5.13 7.07 -9.23
N THR A 318 -3.90 6.61 -8.90
CA THR A 318 -2.72 6.87 -9.74
C THR A 318 -2.92 6.22 -11.10
N PRO A 319 -2.78 6.98 -12.21
CA PRO A 319 -2.98 6.42 -13.54
C PRO A 319 -2.04 5.24 -13.82
N GLN A 320 -2.60 4.11 -14.15
CA GLN A 320 -1.86 2.96 -14.67
C GLN A 320 -1.43 3.23 -16.11
N MET A 321 -0.43 2.48 -16.57
CA MET A 321 -0.15 2.38 -17.99
C MET A 321 -1.39 1.80 -18.70
N ASP A 322 -1.57 2.13 -19.97
CA ASP A 322 -2.68 1.56 -20.75
C ASP A 322 -2.48 0.05 -20.91
N ILE A 323 -3.30 -0.73 -20.25
CA ILE A 323 -3.29 -2.20 -20.27
C ILE A 323 -4.45 -2.76 -21.12
N SER A 324 -5.24 -1.88 -21.74
CA SER A 324 -6.46 -2.26 -22.49
C SER A 324 -6.21 -2.85 -23.88
N GLY A 325 -4.96 -3.14 -24.21
CA GLY A 325 -4.56 -3.74 -25.48
C GLY A 325 -5.13 -5.13 -25.72
N GLU A 326 -4.92 -5.63 -26.93
CA GLU A 326 -5.35 -6.97 -27.34
C GLU A 326 -4.30 -8.02 -26.96
N GLN A 327 -4.76 -9.24 -26.69
CA GLN A 327 -3.86 -10.38 -26.51
C GLN A 327 -3.31 -10.80 -27.87
N ILE A 328 -2.08 -10.35 -28.18
CA ILE A 328 -1.44 -10.52 -29.49
C ILE A 328 -0.18 -11.37 -29.31
N SER A 329 -0.02 -12.39 -30.16
CA SER A 329 1.23 -13.11 -30.31
C SER A 329 1.93 -12.62 -31.58
N PRO A 330 3.10 -11.96 -31.48
CA PRO A 330 3.82 -11.46 -32.65
C PRO A 330 4.34 -12.62 -33.52
N LYS A 331 4.38 -12.41 -34.82
CA LYS A 331 4.92 -13.39 -35.78
C LYS A 331 6.43 -13.26 -35.92
N THR A 332 6.93 -12.04 -35.82
CA THR A 332 8.35 -11.70 -35.84
C THR A 332 8.73 -10.93 -34.58
N THR A 333 10.01 -10.84 -34.32
CA THR A 333 10.53 -10.08 -33.19
C THR A 333 11.28 -8.83 -33.60
N ASP A 334 10.93 -8.28 -34.78
CA ASP A 334 11.42 -6.98 -35.21
C ASP A 334 10.92 -5.89 -34.28
N ILE A 335 11.82 -5.07 -33.78
CA ILE A 335 11.48 -3.91 -32.94
C ILE A 335 11.91 -2.65 -33.68
N ASP A 336 10.95 -1.76 -33.92
CA ASP A 336 11.20 -0.46 -34.50
C ASP A 336 10.82 0.65 -33.53
N ALA A 337 11.63 1.69 -33.45
CA ALA A 337 11.30 2.92 -32.75
C ALA A 337 11.40 4.09 -33.74
N SER A 338 10.37 4.92 -33.78
CA SER A 338 10.26 6.05 -34.72
C SER A 338 10.07 7.34 -33.96
N ASP A 339 11.09 8.21 -34.03
CA ASP A 339 11.09 9.57 -33.50
C ASP A 339 10.63 9.63 -32.02
N ILE A 340 11.15 8.70 -31.19
CA ILE A 340 10.73 8.60 -29.80
C ILE A 340 11.36 9.70 -28.94
N GLU A 341 10.52 10.31 -28.12
CA GLU A 341 10.91 11.30 -27.10
C GLU A 341 10.46 10.84 -25.73
N PHE A 342 11.27 11.15 -24.70
CA PHE A 342 10.94 10.84 -23.33
C PHE A 342 11.64 11.77 -22.34
N SER A 343 10.91 12.16 -21.28
CA SER A 343 11.41 13.01 -20.21
C SER A 343 11.09 12.40 -18.85
N TYR A 344 12.05 12.44 -17.91
CA TYR A 344 11.74 12.33 -16.50
C TYR A 344 11.39 13.73 -16.00
N ASP A 345 10.18 13.95 -15.56
CA ASP A 345 9.65 15.26 -15.20
C ASP A 345 9.85 16.31 -16.31
N LYS A 346 10.74 17.28 -16.03
CA LYS A 346 11.07 18.39 -16.96
C LYS A 346 12.36 18.15 -17.74
N ARG A 347 13.09 17.08 -17.45
CA ARG A 347 14.38 16.79 -18.10
C ARG A 347 14.19 15.80 -19.24
N LYS A 348 14.35 16.27 -20.48
CA LYS A 348 14.35 15.41 -21.66
C LYS A 348 15.58 14.49 -21.64
N ILE A 349 15.35 13.18 -21.74
CA ILE A 349 16.39 12.14 -21.68
C ILE A 349 16.57 11.46 -23.02
N ILE A 350 15.48 11.26 -23.77
CA ILE A 350 15.50 10.73 -25.13
C ILE A 350 14.88 11.80 -26.04
N ASP A 351 15.55 12.10 -27.16
CA ASP A 351 15.24 13.23 -28.02
C ASP A 351 15.29 12.82 -29.51
N GLY A 352 14.16 12.39 -30.06
CA GLY A 352 13.99 12.08 -31.47
C GLY A 352 14.79 10.83 -31.90
N VAL A 353 14.78 9.76 -31.09
CA VAL A 353 15.48 8.53 -31.42
C VAL A 353 14.68 7.69 -32.40
N THR A 354 15.32 7.33 -33.53
CA THR A 354 14.80 6.37 -34.50
C THR A 354 15.79 5.24 -34.67
N LEU A 355 15.31 3.99 -34.56
CA LEU A 355 16.13 2.78 -34.70
C LEU A 355 15.29 1.60 -35.19
N ARG A 356 15.99 0.59 -35.73
CA ARG A 356 15.41 -0.71 -36.08
C ARG A 356 16.30 -1.83 -35.54
N ILE A 357 15.69 -2.82 -34.91
CA ILE A 357 16.32 -4.03 -34.38
C ILE A 357 15.70 -5.23 -35.10
N PRO A 358 16.40 -5.82 -36.08
CA PRO A 358 15.89 -6.98 -36.80
C PRO A 358 15.80 -8.23 -35.92
N GLU A 359 14.83 -9.07 -36.22
CA GLU A 359 14.64 -10.38 -35.56
C GLU A 359 15.94 -11.22 -35.58
N LYS A 360 16.19 -11.96 -34.49
CA LYS A 360 17.35 -12.87 -34.34
C LYS A 360 18.71 -12.20 -34.56
N THR A 361 18.81 -10.92 -34.25
CA THR A 361 20.06 -10.17 -34.27
C THR A 361 20.44 -9.70 -32.88
N THR A 362 21.72 -9.45 -32.68
CA THR A 362 22.25 -8.84 -31.47
C THR A 362 22.53 -7.37 -31.72
N THR A 363 21.82 -6.48 -31.01
CA THR A 363 22.06 -5.05 -31.00
C THR A 363 22.72 -4.62 -29.69
N ALA A 364 23.90 -4.04 -29.77
CA ALA A 364 24.63 -3.49 -28.64
C ALA A 364 24.41 -1.99 -28.52
N ILE A 365 24.03 -1.52 -27.35
CA ILE A 365 23.86 -0.09 -27.04
C ILE A 365 25.06 0.34 -26.20
N VAL A 366 25.83 1.31 -26.68
CA VAL A 366 27.04 1.83 -26.04
C VAL A 366 26.98 3.35 -25.93
N GLY A 367 27.87 3.95 -25.12
CA GLY A 367 27.97 5.39 -24.97
C GLY A 367 28.31 5.80 -23.55
N PRO A 368 28.51 7.11 -23.30
CA PRO A 368 28.89 7.64 -21.99
C PRO A 368 27.81 7.37 -20.92
N SER A 369 28.22 7.39 -19.65
CA SER A 369 27.29 7.32 -18.51
C SER A 369 26.35 8.52 -18.54
N GLY A 370 25.05 8.26 -18.29
CA GLY A 370 24.02 9.31 -18.36
C GLY A 370 23.57 9.67 -19.78
N GLY A 371 24.05 9.01 -20.84
CA GLY A 371 23.66 9.25 -22.22
C GLY A 371 22.23 8.82 -22.59
N GLY A 372 21.51 8.07 -21.71
CA GLY A 372 20.13 7.62 -21.96
C GLY A 372 19.97 6.14 -22.33
N LYS A 373 21.04 5.33 -22.27
CA LYS A 373 21.04 3.91 -22.67
C LYS A 373 19.99 3.05 -21.96
N THR A 374 20.02 3.04 -20.62
CA THR A 374 19.06 2.28 -19.80
C THR A 374 17.62 2.78 -20.01
N THR A 375 17.45 4.10 -20.15
CA THR A 375 16.15 4.67 -20.46
C THR A 375 15.63 4.21 -21.82
N LEU A 376 16.49 4.19 -22.84
CA LEU A 376 16.13 3.68 -24.17
C LEU A 376 15.68 2.21 -24.11
N VAL A 377 16.45 1.36 -23.44
CA VAL A 377 16.09 -0.07 -23.25
C VAL A 377 14.75 -0.22 -22.55
N ASN A 378 14.53 0.55 -21.51
CA ASN A 378 13.28 0.52 -20.74
C ASN A 378 12.07 0.99 -21.57
N LEU A 379 12.26 1.96 -22.47
CA LEU A 379 11.20 2.41 -23.39
C LEU A 379 10.89 1.33 -24.46
N LEU A 380 11.90 0.68 -25.02
CA LEU A 380 11.72 -0.45 -25.95
C LEU A 380 10.96 -1.61 -25.29
N ALA A 381 11.17 -1.80 -23.98
CA ALA A 381 10.51 -2.82 -23.18
C ALA A 381 9.14 -2.37 -22.61
N ARG A 382 8.73 -1.14 -22.88
CA ARG A 382 7.50 -0.55 -22.36
C ARG A 382 7.40 -0.56 -20.82
N PHE A 383 8.53 -0.30 -20.09
CA PHE A 383 8.48 0.03 -18.66
C PHE A 383 8.00 1.47 -18.41
N TRP A 384 8.02 2.30 -19.44
CA TRP A 384 7.38 3.59 -19.57
C TRP A 384 6.83 3.75 -20.97
N ASP A 385 5.73 4.47 -21.10
CA ASP A 385 5.27 4.92 -22.41
C ASP A 385 6.10 6.11 -22.89
N VAL A 386 6.34 6.22 -24.20
CA VAL A 386 7.02 7.37 -24.80
C VAL A 386 6.12 8.61 -24.77
N ASP A 387 6.73 9.80 -24.59
CA ASP A 387 6.03 11.09 -24.63
C ASP A 387 5.59 11.44 -26.07
N ALA A 388 6.42 11.11 -27.05
CA ALA A 388 6.14 11.27 -28.49
C ALA A 388 6.83 10.16 -29.28
N GLY A 389 6.38 9.96 -30.52
CA GLY A 389 6.85 8.86 -31.36
C GLY A 389 6.16 7.54 -31.05
N THR A 390 6.69 6.43 -31.61
CA THR A 390 6.12 5.10 -31.46
C THR A 390 7.21 4.05 -31.31
N VAL A 391 6.94 3.03 -30.51
CA VAL A 391 7.73 1.78 -30.44
C VAL A 391 6.84 0.66 -30.93
N THR A 392 7.32 -0.15 -31.87
CA THR A 392 6.55 -1.25 -32.44
C THR A 392 7.28 -2.58 -32.26
N LEU A 393 6.49 -3.66 -32.08
CA LEU A 393 6.91 -5.05 -32.13
C LEU A 393 6.11 -5.73 -33.25
N ASP A 394 6.77 -6.42 -34.19
CA ASP A 394 6.12 -7.00 -35.39
C ASP A 394 5.30 -5.96 -36.18
N GLY A 395 5.78 -4.70 -36.23
CA GLY A 395 5.12 -3.59 -36.92
C GLY A 395 3.87 -3.03 -36.26
N ARG A 396 3.50 -3.50 -35.07
CA ARG A 396 2.38 -2.99 -34.26
C ARG A 396 2.89 -2.19 -33.07
N ASP A 397 2.22 -1.10 -32.74
CA ASP A 397 2.56 -0.30 -31.55
C ASP A 397 2.49 -1.19 -30.30
N VAL A 398 3.51 -1.12 -29.44
CA VAL A 398 3.54 -1.86 -28.18
C VAL A 398 2.37 -1.51 -27.24
N LYS A 399 1.72 -0.36 -27.47
CA LYS A 399 0.51 0.05 -26.74
C LYS A 399 -0.76 -0.72 -27.16
N GLU A 400 -0.75 -1.33 -28.34
CA GLU A 400 -1.86 -2.16 -28.82
C GLU A 400 -1.87 -3.56 -28.17
N TYR A 401 -0.74 -3.99 -27.60
CA TYR A 401 -0.65 -5.26 -26.89
C TYR A 401 -1.21 -5.13 -25.48
N ASP A 402 -1.96 -6.12 -25.03
CA ASP A 402 -2.14 -6.35 -23.61
C ASP A 402 -0.76 -6.50 -22.92
N MET A 403 -0.61 -5.87 -21.75
CA MET A 403 0.70 -5.77 -21.09
C MET A 403 1.29 -7.16 -20.76
N ASP A 404 0.47 -8.10 -20.32
CA ASP A 404 0.94 -9.45 -19.99
C ASP A 404 1.38 -10.19 -21.26
N SER A 405 0.62 -10.10 -22.36
CA SER A 405 1.00 -10.70 -23.64
C SER A 405 2.25 -10.06 -24.24
N LEU A 406 2.45 -8.74 -24.08
CA LEU A 406 3.71 -8.09 -24.47
C LEU A 406 4.88 -8.61 -23.66
N MET A 407 4.72 -8.66 -22.32
CA MET A 407 5.79 -9.12 -21.42
C MET A 407 6.14 -10.59 -21.60
N GLU A 408 5.24 -11.44 -22.09
CA GLU A 408 5.56 -12.84 -22.45
C GLU A 408 6.67 -12.92 -23.52
N ASN A 409 6.76 -11.91 -24.39
CA ASN A 409 7.78 -11.89 -25.46
C ASN A 409 9.15 -11.37 -24.99
N PHE A 410 9.30 -10.87 -23.78
CA PHE A 410 10.50 -10.25 -23.27
C PHE A 410 11.08 -11.01 -22.07
N SER A 411 12.39 -11.26 -22.09
CA SER A 411 13.14 -11.69 -20.89
C SER A 411 14.20 -10.65 -20.54
N PHE A 412 14.42 -10.47 -19.24
CA PHE A 412 15.35 -9.46 -18.72
C PHE A 412 16.44 -10.10 -17.88
N VAL A 413 17.67 -9.65 -18.08
CA VAL A 413 18.79 -9.86 -17.16
C VAL A 413 19.28 -8.49 -16.73
N PHE A 414 18.91 -8.07 -15.54
CA PHE A 414 19.21 -6.74 -14.99
C PHE A 414 20.65 -6.68 -14.48
N GLN A 415 21.22 -5.48 -14.44
CA GLN A 415 22.54 -5.20 -13.86
C GLN A 415 22.58 -5.59 -12.37
N SER A 416 21.55 -5.18 -11.61
CA SER A 416 21.39 -5.52 -10.20
C SER A 416 20.35 -6.63 -10.07
N VAL A 417 20.81 -7.84 -9.80
CA VAL A 417 19.94 -9.01 -9.67
C VAL A 417 19.28 -9.04 -8.31
N TYR A 418 17.95 -9.06 -8.30
CA TYR A 418 17.16 -9.31 -7.11
C TYR A 418 16.68 -10.77 -7.06
N LEU A 419 16.97 -11.45 -5.95
CA LEU A 419 16.47 -12.79 -5.66
C LEU A 419 15.51 -12.72 -4.47
N PHE A 420 14.38 -13.38 -4.61
CA PHE A 420 13.36 -13.41 -3.56
C PHE A 420 13.75 -14.39 -2.45
N HIS A 421 13.28 -14.11 -1.25
CA HIS A 421 13.43 -15.02 -0.10
C HIS A 421 12.59 -16.28 -0.31
N ASP A 422 13.16 -17.23 -1.04
CA ASP A 422 12.55 -18.49 -1.45
C ASP A 422 13.66 -19.48 -1.82
N THR A 423 13.31 -20.71 -2.18
CA THR A 423 14.27 -21.68 -2.68
C THR A 423 14.91 -21.24 -3.98
N ILE A 424 16.10 -21.76 -4.30
CA ILE A 424 16.76 -21.52 -5.59
C ILE A 424 15.86 -22.05 -6.72
N ALA A 425 15.26 -23.22 -6.54
CA ALA A 425 14.31 -23.78 -7.52
C ALA A 425 13.19 -22.81 -7.86
N ASN A 426 12.53 -22.23 -6.86
CA ASN A 426 11.45 -21.29 -7.05
C ASN A 426 11.93 -19.98 -7.67
N ASN A 427 13.11 -19.49 -7.28
CA ASN A 427 13.72 -18.33 -7.91
C ASN A 427 13.96 -18.53 -9.42
N ILE A 428 14.32 -19.71 -9.87
CA ILE A 428 14.46 -20.05 -11.30
C ILE A 428 13.08 -20.17 -11.95
N ARG A 429 12.10 -20.81 -11.29
CA ARG A 429 10.72 -20.96 -11.76
C ARG A 429 9.97 -19.64 -11.97
N PHE A 430 10.47 -18.51 -11.50
CA PHE A 430 9.87 -17.21 -11.80
C PHE A 430 9.65 -16.98 -13.31
N GLY A 431 10.50 -17.54 -14.16
CA GLY A 431 10.31 -17.51 -15.60
C GLY A 431 9.08 -18.30 -16.09
N ARG A 432 8.73 -19.41 -15.40
CA ARG A 432 7.57 -20.27 -15.68
C ARG A 432 7.18 -21.04 -14.40
N PRO A 433 6.22 -20.52 -13.59
CA PRO A 433 5.91 -21.04 -12.25
C PRO A 433 5.52 -22.51 -12.19
N GLU A 434 4.82 -23.01 -13.20
CA GLU A 434 4.32 -24.40 -13.26
C GLU A 434 5.35 -25.40 -13.84
N ALA A 435 6.59 -24.98 -14.09
CA ALA A 435 7.59 -25.84 -14.68
C ALA A 435 8.02 -26.99 -13.74
N PRO A 436 8.15 -28.23 -14.25
CA PRO A 436 8.63 -29.36 -13.46
C PRO A 436 10.12 -29.20 -13.11
N MET A 437 10.58 -29.92 -12.09
CA MET A 437 11.95 -29.80 -11.57
C MET A 437 13.01 -30.15 -12.62
N GLU A 438 12.72 -31.07 -13.52
CA GLU A 438 13.64 -31.46 -14.60
C GLU A 438 13.96 -30.28 -15.53
N GLU A 439 12.98 -29.43 -15.82
CA GLU A 439 13.17 -28.22 -16.63
C GLU A 439 13.97 -27.15 -15.87
N VAL A 440 13.73 -27.01 -14.56
CA VAL A 440 14.53 -26.13 -13.68
C VAL A 440 16.00 -26.54 -13.70
N ILE A 441 16.29 -27.85 -13.55
CA ILE A 441 17.65 -28.40 -13.62
C ILE A 441 18.26 -28.18 -15.01
N SER A 442 17.49 -28.36 -16.07
CA SER A 442 17.93 -28.10 -17.43
C SER A 442 18.31 -26.63 -17.65
N ALA A 443 17.46 -25.69 -17.21
CA ALA A 443 17.77 -24.27 -17.28
C ALA A 443 19.02 -23.91 -16.46
N ALA A 444 19.14 -24.46 -15.26
CA ALA A 444 20.29 -24.25 -14.40
C ALA A 444 21.60 -24.77 -15.01
N LYS A 445 21.57 -25.92 -15.69
CA LYS A 445 22.73 -26.45 -16.41
C LYS A 445 23.13 -25.53 -17.56
N LYS A 446 22.16 -25.05 -18.36
CA LYS A 446 22.45 -24.11 -19.45
C LYS A 446 23.01 -22.79 -18.95
N ALA A 447 22.55 -22.34 -17.77
CA ALA A 447 23.04 -21.13 -17.10
C ALA A 447 24.32 -21.35 -16.29
N CYS A 448 24.96 -22.49 -16.36
CA CYS A 448 26.20 -22.86 -15.62
C CYS A 448 26.04 -22.63 -14.09
N CYS A 449 24.84 -22.85 -13.54
CA CYS A 449 24.60 -22.69 -12.11
C CYS A 449 24.32 -24.02 -11.39
N HIS A 450 24.14 -25.12 -12.09
CA HIS A 450 23.84 -26.43 -11.52
C HIS A 450 24.88 -26.91 -10.50
N ASP A 451 26.16 -26.80 -10.83
CA ASP A 451 27.22 -27.39 -10.01
C ASP A 451 27.40 -26.68 -8.68
N PHE A 452 27.36 -25.34 -8.67
CA PHE A 452 27.40 -24.60 -7.40
C PHE A 452 26.13 -24.82 -6.57
N ILE A 453 24.94 -24.94 -7.22
CA ILE A 453 23.68 -25.24 -6.50
C ILE A 453 23.81 -26.61 -5.81
N MET A 454 24.28 -27.61 -6.50
CA MET A 454 24.48 -28.97 -5.94
C MET A 454 25.55 -29.04 -4.85
N ALA A 455 26.46 -28.07 -4.80
CA ALA A 455 27.45 -27.95 -3.73
C ALA A 455 26.86 -27.36 -2.43
N LEU A 456 25.69 -26.78 -2.48
CA LEU A 456 24.99 -26.27 -1.29
C LEU A 456 24.35 -27.43 -0.51
N PRO A 457 24.23 -27.32 0.83
CA PRO A 457 23.73 -28.42 1.68
C PRO A 457 22.36 -28.97 1.27
N GLU A 458 21.44 -28.10 0.83
CA GLU A 458 20.07 -28.45 0.43
C GLU A 458 19.86 -28.35 -1.10
N GLY A 459 20.93 -28.13 -1.87
CA GLY A 459 20.87 -28.04 -3.33
C GLY A 459 19.85 -27.00 -3.81
N TYR A 460 18.94 -27.41 -4.68
CA TYR A 460 17.88 -26.55 -5.21
C TYR A 460 16.84 -26.08 -4.18
N GLU A 461 16.69 -26.81 -3.08
CA GLU A 461 15.80 -26.44 -1.98
C GLU A 461 16.45 -25.45 -0.99
N THR A 462 17.70 -25.06 -1.23
CA THR A 462 18.37 -24.04 -0.43
C THR A 462 17.57 -22.74 -0.50
N VAL A 463 17.11 -22.25 0.67
CA VAL A 463 16.40 -20.98 0.80
C VAL A 463 17.42 -19.85 0.77
N ILE A 464 17.23 -18.93 -0.15
CA ILE A 464 18.08 -17.76 -0.32
C ILE A 464 17.58 -16.66 0.60
N GLY A 465 18.49 -16.00 1.33
CA GLY A 465 18.15 -14.78 2.09
C GLY A 465 17.70 -13.65 1.15
N GLU A 466 17.03 -12.67 1.73
CA GLU A 466 16.52 -11.50 1.00
C GLU A 466 17.61 -10.85 0.14
N GLY A 467 17.27 -10.55 -1.13
CA GLY A 467 18.21 -10.01 -2.11
C GLY A 467 19.38 -10.95 -2.45
N GLY A 468 19.32 -12.25 -2.06
CA GLY A 468 20.39 -13.22 -2.33
C GLY A 468 21.64 -13.03 -1.46
N ALA A 469 21.50 -12.54 -0.23
CA ALA A 469 22.59 -12.14 0.66
C ALA A 469 23.69 -13.22 0.86
N SER A 470 23.36 -14.50 0.67
CA SER A 470 24.27 -15.64 0.83
C SER A 470 25.05 -16.05 -0.44
N LEU A 471 24.77 -15.41 -1.60
CA LEU A 471 25.35 -15.75 -2.88
C LEU A 471 26.30 -14.66 -3.39
N SER A 472 27.35 -15.06 -4.11
CA SER A 472 28.22 -14.12 -4.82
C SER A 472 27.50 -13.42 -5.97
N GLY A 473 28.03 -12.29 -6.45
CA GLY A 473 27.46 -11.55 -7.57
C GLY A 473 27.32 -12.41 -8.84
N GLY A 474 28.32 -13.24 -9.14
CA GLY A 474 28.30 -14.14 -10.31
C GLY A 474 27.24 -15.25 -10.18
N GLU A 475 27.05 -15.82 -9.01
CA GLU A 475 26.01 -16.83 -8.74
C GLU A 475 24.61 -16.24 -8.90
N LYS A 476 24.35 -15.04 -8.33
CA LYS A 476 23.09 -14.32 -8.53
C LYS A 476 22.81 -14.08 -10.01
N GLN A 477 23.82 -13.64 -10.75
CA GLN A 477 23.70 -13.35 -12.17
C GLN A 477 23.34 -14.63 -12.97
N ARG A 478 24.00 -15.77 -12.69
CA ARG A 478 23.69 -17.05 -13.34
C ARG A 478 22.28 -17.55 -13.01
N ILE A 479 21.79 -17.36 -11.78
CA ILE A 479 20.39 -17.65 -11.43
C ILE A 479 19.42 -16.75 -12.22
N SER A 480 19.74 -15.46 -12.39
CA SER A 480 18.95 -14.55 -13.22
C SER A 480 18.90 -14.99 -14.69
N ILE A 481 20.03 -15.46 -15.23
CA ILE A 481 20.10 -16.04 -16.57
C ILE A 481 19.27 -17.33 -16.64
N ALA A 482 19.34 -18.20 -15.63
CA ALA A 482 18.50 -19.40 -15.56
C ALA A 482 16.98 -19.06 -15.56
N ARG A 483 16.58 -17.98 -14.88
CA ARG A 483 15.22 -17.41 -14.96
C ARG A 483 14.83 -17.04 -16.39
N ALA A 484 15.72 -16.32 -17.09
CA ALA A 484 15.48 -15.89 -18.46
C ALA A 484 15.43 -17.08 -19.44
N ILE A 485 16.29 -18.09 -19.26
CA ILE A 485 16.26 -19.35 -20.03
C ILE A 485 14.95 -20.12 -19.74
N MET A 486 14.50 -20.15 -18.49
CA MET A 486 13.26 -20.83 -18.09
C MET A 486 12.03 -20.19 -18.74
N LYS A 487 12.01 -18.86 -18.85
CA LYS A 487 10.94 -18.10 -19.52
C LYS A 487 10.93 -18.35 -21.02
N ASP A 488 12.09 -18.52 -21.63
CA ASP A 488 12.30 -18.80 -23.06
C ASP A 488 11.70 -17.77 -24.03
N ALA A 489 11.62 -16.51 -23.60
CA ALA A 489 11.09 -15.43 -24.43
C ALA A 489 11.94 -15.20 -25.70
N PRO A 490 11.33 -14.76 -26.83
CA PRO A 490 12.03 -14.56 -28.09
C PRO A 490 12.92 -13.31 -28.13
N VAL A 491 12.67 -12.31 -27.27
CA VAL A 491 13.47 -11.08 -27.16
C VAL A 491 14.14 -11.04 -25.79
N ILE A 492 15.43 -10.79 -25.77
CA ILE A 492 16.24 -10.74 -24.55
C ILE A 492 16.82 -9.35 -24.36
N PHE A 493 16.56 -8.76 -23.21
CA PHE A 493 17.18 -7.53 -22.74
C PHE A 493 18.28 -7.85 -21.72
N LEU A 494 19.50 -7.40 -21.98
CA LEU A 494 20.65 -7.58 -21.12
C LEU A 494 21.20 -6.22 -20.68
N ASP A 495 21.13 -5.91 -19.40
CA ASP A 495 21.72 -4.69 -18.85
C ASP A 495 22.97 -5.04 -18.05
N GLU A 496 24.17 -4.72 -18.60
CA GLU A 496 25.48 -4.90 -17.97
C GLU A 496 25.70 -6.29 -17.29
N ALA A 497 25.13 -7.34 -17.83
CA ALA A 497 25.09 -8.68 -17.21
C ALA A 497 26.45 -9.23 -16.73
N THR A 498 27.56 -8.56 -17.05
CA THR A 498 28.92 -9.01 -16.74
C THR A 498 29.72 -8.04 -15.85
N ALA A 499 29.13 -6.95 -15.33
CA ALA A 499 29.88 -5.84 -14.73
C ALA A 499 30.63 -6.16 -13.42
N ASN A 500 30.12 -7.07 -12.59
CA ASN A 500 30.62 -7.33 -11.22
C ASN A 500 31.01 -8.79 -10.98
N VAL A 501 31.62 -9.45 -11.98
CA VAL A 501 31.94 -10.88 -11.89
C VAL A 501 33.45 -11.08 -11.88
N ASP A 502 33.93 -11.94 -10.96
CA ASP A 502 35.32 -12.32 -10.87
C ASP A 502 35.80 -13.01 -12.16
N PRO A 503 37.09 -12.82 -12.57
CA PRO A 503 37.64 -13.40 -13.80
C PRO A 503 37.46 -14.92 -13.90
N GLU A 504 37.46 -15.64 -12.80
CA GLU A 504 37.27 -17.08 -12.74
C GLU A 504 35.87 -17.52 -13.18
N ASN A 505 34.86 -16.72 -12.85
CA ASN A 505 33.46 -16.96 -13.19
C ASN A 505 33.04 -16.34 -14.54
N GLU A 506 33.92 -15.58 -15.19
CA GLU A 506 33.60 -14.88 -16.46
C GLU A 506 33.29 -15.87 -17.59
N ASN A 507 34.04 -16.97 -17.69
CA ASN A 507 33.85 -17.96 -18.74
C ASN A 507 32.50 -18.67 -18.62
N GLU A 508 32.11 -19.08 -17.41
CA GLU A 508 30.81 -19.72 -17.15
C GLU A 508 29.66 -18.74 -17.44
N LEU A 509 29.83 -17.49 -17.06
CA LEU A 509 28.81 -16.46 -17.32
C LEU A 509 28.66 -16.19 -18.82
N MET A 510 29.75 -16.15 -19.57
CA MET A 510 29.71 -15.99 -21.03
C MET A 510 29.06 -17.19 -21.73
N GLN A 511 29.32 -18.43 -21.27
CA GLN A 511 28.62 -19.62 -21.76
C GLN A 511 27.11 -19.55 -21.46
N ALA A 512 26.73 -19.12 -20.27
CA ALA A 512 25.32 -18.94 -19.90
C ALA A 512 24.62 -17.89 -20.78
N ILE A 513 25.28 -16.75 -21.06
CA ILE A 513 24.77 -15.72 -21.97
C ILE A 513 24.64 -16.26 -23.38
N GLN A 514 25.63 -16.99 -23.90
CA GLN A 514 25.56 -17.61 -25.23
C GLN A 514 24.38 -18.59 -25.33
N ALA A 515 24.15 -19.40 -24.29
CA ALA A 515 23.04 -20.33 -24.24
C ALA A 515 21.67 -19.59 -24.21
N LEU A 516 21.58 -18.46 -23.50
CA LEU A 516 20.39 -17.63 -23.43
C LEU A 516 20.07 -16.94 -24.76
N THR A 517 21.12 -16.44 -25.46
CA THR A 517 20.97 -15.57 -26.64
C THR A 517 20.89 -16.31 -27.96
N ALA A 518 21.08 -17.64 -27.96
CA ALA A 518 21.05 -18.46 -29.17
C ALA A 518 19.66 -18.37 -29.86
N GLU A 519 19.64 -18.01 -31.14
CA GLU A 519 18.42 -17.86 -31.97
C GLU A 519 17.41 -16.85 -31.45
N LYS A 520 17.84 -15.88 -30.63
CA LYS A 520 16.98 -14.83 -30.03
C LYS A 520 17.31 -13.45 -30.61
N THR A 521 16.36 -12.54 -30.49
CA THR A 521 16.60 -11.10 -30.71
C THR A 521 17.17 -10.54 -29.40
N VAL A 522 18.37 -9.96 -29.45
CA VAL A 522 19.10 -9.53 -28.25
C VAL A 522 19.35 -8.03 -28.29
N ILE A 523 18.96 -7.36 -27.23
CA ILE A 523 19.26 -5.96 -26.98
C ILE A 523 20.09 -5.87 -25.72
N MET A 524 21.32 -5.35 -25.84
CA MET A 524 22.22 -5.31 -24.69
C MET A 524 22.84 -3.93 -24.49
N ILE A 525 22.89 -3.51 -23.23
CA ILE A 525 23.77 -2.41 -22.82
C ILE A 525 25.13 -3.02 -22.53
N ALA A 526 26.11 -2.69 -23.36
CA ALA A 526 27.41 -3.34 -23.31
C ALA A 526 28.50 -2.42 -22.76
N HIS A 527 29.19 -2.91 -21.75
CA HIS A 527 30.37 -2.28 -21.16
C HIS A 527 31.67 -3.06 -21.42
N ARG A 528 31.60 -4.26 -22.01
CA ARG A 528 32.79 -5.11 -22.33
C ARG A 528 33.04 -5.21 -23.82
N LEU A 529 34.29 -5.04 -24.20
CA LEU A 529 34.77 -5.08 -25.59
C LEU A 529 34.33 -6.34 -26.35
N LYS A 530 34.57 -7.52 -25.77
CA LYS A 530 34.28 -8.81 -26.43
C LYS A 530 32.81 -8.97 -26.82
N THR A 531 31.90 -8.43 -26.03
CA THR A 531 30.45 -8.54 -26.30
C THR A 531 30.02 -7.61 -27.41
N VAL A 532 30.62 -6.41 -27.47
CA VAL A 532 30.32 -5.41 -28.49
C VAL A 532 30.86 -5.76 -29.87
N GLU A 533 32.07 -6.34 -29.93
CA GLU A 533 32.77 -6.70 -31.18
C GLU A 533 32.00 -7.71 -32.04
N HIS A 534 31.17 -8.55 -31.43
CA HIS A 534 30.39 -9.59 -32.11
C HIS A 534 28.93 -9.21 -32.36
N ALA A 535 28.51 -8.02 -31.98
CA ALA A 535 27.14 -7.55 -32.23
C ALA A 535 26.89 -7.31 -33.72
N ASN A 536 25.71 -7.71 -34.20
CA ASN A 536 25.28 -7.45 -35.59
C ASN A 536 25.13 -5.95 -35.86
N GLN A 537 24.73 -5.20 -34.83
CA GLN A 537 24.52 -3.77 -34.86
C GLN A 537 24.96 -3.13 -33.55
N ILE A 538 25.57 -1.98 -33.64
CA ILE A 538 25.97 -1.15 -32.50
C ILE A 538 25.31 0.21 -32.64
N LEU A 539 24.63 0.64 -31.57
CA LEU A 539 24.03 1.96 -31.44
C LEU A 539 24.81 2.76 -30.38
N VAL A 540 25.36 3.88 -30.79
CA VAL A 540 26.06 4.80 -29.87
C VAL A 540 25.09 5.87 -29.42
N VAL A 541 24.74 5.85 -28.14
CA VAL A 541 23.77 6.78 -27.56
C VAL A 541 24.51 7.82 -26.72
N ASP A 542 24.33 9.08 -27.07
CA ASP A 542 24.86 10.22 -26.33
C ASP A 542 23.85 11.36 -26.27
N HIS A 543 23.70 11.98 -25.09
CA HIS A 543 22.74 13.05 -24.85
C HIS A 543 21.32 12.76 -25.39
N GLY A 544 20.85 11.52 -25.23
CA GLY A 544 19.51 11.09 -25.63
C GLY A 544 19.31 10.88 -27.13
N LYS A 545 20.39 10.85 -27.92
CA LYS A 545 20.33 10.66 -29.38
C LYS A 545 21.23 9.51 -29.81
N ILE A 546 20.89 8.85 -30.93
CA ILE A 546 21.79 7.93 -31.60
C ILE A 546 22.75 8.77 -32.46
N VAL A 547 24.01 8.85 -32.02
CA VAL A 547 25.05 9.65 -32.69
C VAL A 547 25.86 8.86 -33.71
N GLN A 548 25.99 7.53 -33.54
CA GLN A 548 26.63 6.62 -34.47
C GLN A 548 25.88 5.29 -34.51
N GLN A 549 25.82 4.65 -35.66
CA GLN A 549 25.20 3.34 -35.86
C GLN A 549 25.95 2.55 -36.91
N GLY A 550 26.20 1.26 -36.66
CA GLY A 550 26.90 0.39 -37.60
C GLY A 550 27.43 -0.89 -36.97
N THR A 551 28.24 -1.63 -37.69
CA THR A 551 29.01 -2.78 -37.18
C THR A 551 30.30 -2.30 -36.51
N HIS A 552 30.95 -3.17 -35.73
CA HIS A 552 32.25 -2.87 -35.12
C HIS A 552 33.28 -2.37 -36.15
N ALA A 553 33.39 -3.05 -37.28
CA ALA A 553 34.36 -2.68 -38.34
C ALA A 553 34.06 -1.31 -38.97
N GLN A 554 32.77 -0.99 -39.19
CA GLN A 554 32.34 0.31 -39.73
C GLN A 554 32.63 1.44 -38.77
N LEU A 555 32.31 1.26 -37.49
CA LEU A 555 32.48 2.30 -36.47
C LEU A 555 33.94 2.52 -36.08
N MET A 556 34.77 1.49 -36.13
CA MET A 556 36.24 1.62 -35.92
C MET A 556 36.93 2.36 -37.07
N ALA A 557 36.35 2.35 -38.27
CA ALA A 557 36.90 3.06 -39.42
C ALA A 557 36.55 4.56 -39.42
N GLN A 558 35.65 4.98 -38.52
CA GLN A 558 35.21 6.38 -38.38
C GLN A 558 35.76 6.98 -37.07
N ASP A 559 36.13 8.23 -37.08
CA ASP A 559 36.43 8.94 -35.86
C ASP A 559 35.13 9.28 -35.11
N GLY A 560 35.12 9.10 -33.79
CA GLY A 560 33.94 9.40 -32.97
C GLY A 560 33.92 8.62 -31.66
N ILE A 561 32.85 8.82 -30.90
CA ILE A 561 32.66 8.31 -29.53
C ILE A 561 32.92 6.79 -29.44
N TYR A 562 32.53 6.02 -30.46
CA TYR A 562 32.77 4.57 -30.43
C TYR A 562 34.25 4.21 -30.42
N LYS A 563 35.03 4.82 -31.28
CA LYS A 563 36.47 4.56 -31.41
C LYS A 563 37.20 4.97 -30.13
N ASP A 564 36.84 6.10 -29.57
CA ASP A 564 37.39 6.57 -28.29
C ASP A 564 37.02 5.64 -27.13
N PHE A 565 35.75 5.24 -27.04
CA PHE A 565 35.26 4.26 -26.08
C PHE A 565 36.02 2.91 -26.14
N ILE A 566 36.30 2.40 -27.33
CA ILE A 566 37.06 1.17 -27.55
C ILE A 566 38.54 1.38 -27.19
N GLY A 567 39.12 2.53 -27.56
CA GLY A 567 40.50 2.90 -27.24
C GLY A 567 40.77 2.94 -25.75
N GLU A 568 39.99 3.70 -24.98
CA GLU A 568 40.10 3.81 -23.54
C GLU A 568 39.99 2.44 -22.84
N ARG A 569 39.13 1.56 -23.32
CA ARG A 569 38.92 0.25 -22.72
C ARG A 569 40.02 -0.74 -23.07
N ARG A 570 40.64 -0.66 -24.26
CA ARG A 570 41.82 -1.43 -24.60
C ARG A 570 43.04 -1.01 -23.77
N GLU A 571 43.19 0.27 -23.52
CA GLU A 571 44.25 0.79 -22.65
C GLU A 571 44.02 0.32 -21.20
N ALA A 572 42.79 0.43 -20.67
CA ALA A 572 42.45 -0.06 -19.34
C ALA A 572 42.67 -1.58 -19.18
N ALA A 573 42.31 -2.37 -20.18
CA ALA A 573 42.52 -3.83 -20.20
C ALA A 573 44.01 -4.21 -20.31
N SER A 574 44.84 -3.37 -20.90
CA SER A 574 46.27 -3.58 -21.04
C SER A 574 47.07 -3.14 -19.80
N TRP A 575 46.44 -2.41 -18.88
CA TRP A 575 47.07 -1.92 -17.67
C TRP A 575 47.30 -3.05 -16.67
N LYS A 576 48.43 -3.71 -16.78
CA LYS A 576 48.93 -4.66 -15.78
C LYS A 576 49.57 -3.84 -14.66
N VAL A 577 49.04 -3.98 -13.47
CA VAL A 577 49.73 -3.51 -12.27
C VAL A 577 51.09 -4.17 -12.23
N LYS A 578 52.15 -3.38 -12.37
CA LYS A 578 53.54 -3.85 -12.23
C LYS A 578 53.86 -4.04 -10.76
#